data_5ba0eb2f7a1902efa203c8d2a4555d2b
#
_entry.id   5ba0eb2f7a1902efa203c8d2a4555d2b
#
_cell.length_a   1.000
_cell.length_b   1.000
_cell.length_c   1.000
_cell.angle_alpha   90.00
_cell.angle_beta   90.00
_cell.angle_gamma   90.00
#
_symmetry.space_group_name_H-M   'P 1'
#
loop_
_entity.id
_entity.type
_entity.pdbx_description
1 polymer ?
#
loop_
_entity_poly.entity_id
_entity_poly.type
_entity_poly.pdbx_seq_one_letter_code
_entity_poly.pdbx_strand_id
1 'polypeptide(L)'
;SVADINNLLEEILNYKVIHPTDTHPPIKERFKNIDFKSESLTIEKLSYVGNSSEDLLSNADDLEKDLTLFEHKFLVTVGLVTIPENIENENQNFLNLIYSLVATMIGADGKIEQDEILSAESIGKKIFKGFDTVELRNFCNNLETLPKIGDIVDLLGTALKDDDKQNIYNYLDEIANADGDLADEEKNLLLLIK
;
A
#
# COMPACT_ATOMS: atom_id res chain seq x y z
N SER A 1 22.28 -8.86 -9.23
CA SER A 1 23.32 -9.24 -10.21
C SER A 1 23.14 -10.71 -10.60
N VAL A 2 23.80 -11.17 -11.70
CA VAL A 2 23.76 -12.60 -12.13
C VAL A 2 24.30 -13.52 -11.03
N ALA A 3 25.25 -13.04 -10.23
CA ALA A 3 25.80 -13.76 -9.08
C ALA A 3 24.75 -14.02 -8.00
N ASP A 4 23.81 -13.09 -7.81
CA ASP A 4 22.76 -13.22 -6.79
C ASP A 4 21.73 -14.28 -7.19
N ILE A 5 21.45 -14.41 -8.50
CA ILE A 5 20.53 -15.43 -9.02
C ILE A 5 21.13 -16.83 -8.87
N ASN A 6 22.41 -17.00 -9.13
CA ASN A 6 23.08 -18.29 -8.97
C ASN A 6 23.11 -18.73 -7.49
N ASN A 7 23.39 -17.80 -6.57
CA ASN A 7 23.35 -18.06 -5.14
C ASN A 7 21.94 -18.45 -4.68
N LEU A 8 20.92 -17.72 -5.16
CA LEU A 8 19.52 -18.03 -4.85
C LEU A 8 19.10 -19.41 -5.39
N LEU A 9 19.51 -19.75 -6.60
CA LEU A 9 19.27 -21.08 -7.19
C LEU A 9 19.96 -22.18 -6.38
N GLU A 10 21.19 -21.99 -5.93
CA GLU A 10 21.87 -22.96 -5.07
C GLU A 10 21.18 -23.13 -3.73
N GLU A 11 20.71 -22.05 -3.10
CA GLU A 11 19.91 -22.13 -1.86
C GLU A 11 18.63 -22.91 -2.07
N ILE A 12 17.86 -22.60 -3.11
CA ILE A 12 16.58 -23.29 -3.42
C ILE A 12 16.82 -24.77 -3.73
N LEU A 13 17.86 -25.09 -4.50
CA LEU A 13 18.18 -26.48 -4.85
C LEU A 13 18.69 -27.31 -3.65
N ASN A 14 19.33 -26.67 -2.68
CA ASN A 14 19.82 -27.32 -1.46
C ASN A 14 18.81 -27.32 -0.31
N TYR A 15 17.65 -26.67 -0.48
CA TYR A 15 16.62 -26.64 0.53
C TYR A 15 16.02 -28.04 0.73
N LYS A 16 16.22 -28.59 1.92
CA LYS A 16 15.85 -29.98 2.25
C LYS A 16 14.58 -30.09 3.10
N VAL A 17 14.03 -28.96 3.55
CA VAL A 17 12.86 -28.99 4.41
C VAL A 17 11.63 -29.23 3.55
N ILE A 18 11.04 -30.40 3.68
CA ILE A 18 9.75 -30.71 3.08
C ILE A 18 8.68 -30.14 4.00
N HIS A 19 7.90 -29.21 3.49
CA HIS A 19 6.74 -28.71 4.22
C HIS A 19 5.77 -29.88 4.46
N PRO A 20 5.17 -30.05 5.66
CA PRO A 20 4.28 -31.18 5.96
C PRO A 20 3.10 -31.35 5.01
N THR A 21 2.70 -30.27 4.31
CA THR A 21 1.62 -30.28 3.32
C THR A 21 2.12 -30.32 1.87
N ASP A 22 3.44 -30.36 1.66
CA ASP A 22 4.01 -30.45 0.33
C ASP A 22 3.95 -31.89 -0.19
N THR A 23 3.14 -32.12 -1.19
CA THR A 23 2.98 -33.44 -1.83
C THR A 23 4.01 -33.66 -2.95
N HIS A 24 4.88 -32.69 -3.22
CA HIS A 24 5.86 -32.75 -4.28
C HIS A 24 7.26 -33.00 -3.73
N PRO A 25 8.08 -33.81 -4.41
CA PRO A 25 9.47 -33.99 -4.02
C PRO A 25 10.26 -32.68 -4.20
N PRO A 26 11.34 -32.48 -3.41
CA PRO A 26 12.22 -31.32 -3.55
C PRO A 26 12.63 -31.03 -5.00
N ILE A 27 12.82 -29.77 -5.35
CA ILE A 27 13.13 -29.35 -6.73
C ILE A 27 14.33 -30.09 -7.30
N LYS A 28 15.36 -30.36 -6.48
CA LYS A 28 16.53 -31.12 -6.88
C LYS A 28 16.19 -32.56 -7.33
N GLU A 29 15.29 -33.24 -6.64
CA GLU A 29 14.83 -34.57 -7.02
C GLU A 29 13.95 -34.53 -8.27
N ARG A 30 13.13 -33.49 -8.41
CA ARG A 30 12.30 -33.29 -9.63
C ARG A 30 13.21 -33.08 -10.84
N PHE A 31 14.26 -32.26 -10.75
CA PHE A 31 15.23 -32.06 -11.83
C PHE A 31 15.94 -33.37 -12.20
N LYS A 32 16.35 -34.16 -11.18
CA LYS A 32 16.95 -35.47 -11.41
C LYS A 32 16.02 -36.44 -12.15
N ASN A 33 14.72 -36.44 -11.80
CA ASN A 33 13.73 -37.32 -12.39
C ASN A 33 13.44 -37.02 -13.88
N ILE A 34 13.67 -35.78 -14.32
CA ILE A 34 13.51 -35.37 -15.72
C ILE A 34 14.85 -35.20 -16.46
N ASP A 35 15.96 -35.69 -15.84
CA ASP A 35 17.34 -35.56 -16.34
C ASP A 35 17.72 -34.09 -16.69
N PHE A 36 17.20 -33.14 -15.93
CA PHE A 36 17.44 -31.73 -16.15
C PHE A 36 18.67 -31.24 -15.37
N LYS A 37 19.58 -30.59 -16.08
CA LYS A 37 20.79 -30.00 -15.49
C LYS A 37 20.56 -28.54 -15.16
N SER A 38 20.67 -28.16 -13.88
CA SER A 38 20.49 -26.79 -13.40
C SER A 38 21.44 -25.79 -14.08
N GLU A 39 22.63 -26.22 -14.47
CA GLU A 39 23.62 -25.42 -15.20
C GLU A 39 23.12 -24.99 -16.60
N SER A 40 22.08 -25.64 -17.10
CA SER A 40 21.45 -25.28 -18.37
C SER A 40 20.44 -24.13 -18.25
N LEU A 41 20.13 -23.69 -17.02
CA LEU A 41 19.27 -22.53 -16.77
C LEU A 41 20.07 -21.25 -17.03
N THR A 42 19.72 -20.54 -18.08
CA THR A 42 20.23 -19.19 -18.36
C THR A 42 19.09 -18.19 -18.27
N ILE A 43 19.44 -16.94 -17.95
CA ILE A 43 18.44 -15.84 -17.88
C ILE A 43 17.65 -15.74 -19.20
N GLU A 44 18.30 -15.96 -20.33
CA GLU A 44 17.66 -15.95 -21.66
C GLU A 44 16.61 -17.06 -21.81
N LYS A 45 16.83 -18.24 -21.21
CA LYS A 45 15.87 -19.34 -21.20
C LYS A 45 14.75 -19.17 -20.20
N LEU A 46 14.99 -18.38 -19.14
CA LEU A 46 13.99 -18.00 -18.16
C LEU A 46 13.18 -16.77 -18.60
N SER A 47 13.73 -16.00 -19.57
CA SER A 47 13.01 -14.86 -20.15
C SER A 47 11.92 -15.37 -21.08
N TYR A 48 10.70 -15.41 -20.59
CA TYR A 48 9.54 -15.77 -21.42
C TYR A 48 9.22 -14.61 -22.37
N VAL A 49 9.30 -14.88 -23.67
CA VAL A 49 8.89 -13.94 -24.73
C VAL A 49 7.54 -14.39 -25.24
N GLY A 50 6.47 -14.01 -24.58
CA GLY A 50 5.11 -14.35 -24.97
C GLY A 50 4.09 -13.59 -24.12
N ASN A 51 2.80 -13.76 -24.44
CA ASN A 51 1.75 -13.22 -23.60
C ASN A 51 1.77 -13.93 -22.23
N SER A 52 1.61 -13.17 -21.17
CA SER A 52 1.48 -13.75 -19.83
C SER A 52 0.27 -14.69 -19.78
N SER A 53 0.35 -15.78 -19.02
CA SER A 53 -0.82 -16.60 -18.74
C SER A 53 -1.91 -15.83 -17.98
N GLU A 54 -1.55 -14.74 -17.33
CA GLU A 54 -2.46 -13.79 -16.69
C GLU A 54 -3.42 -13.15 -17.71
N ASP A 55 -2.96 -12.92 -18.94
CA ASP A 55 -3.80 -12.39 -20.04
C ASP A 55 -4.97 -13.33 -20.42
N LEU A 56 -4.94 -14.59 -19.96
CA LEU A 56 -6.02 -15.54 -20.15
C LEU A 56 -7.16 -15.36 -19.13
N LEU A 57 -6.92 -14.60 -18.07
CA LEU A 57 -7.88 -14.34 -17.00
C LEU A 57 -8.29 -12.88 -17.05
N SER A 58 -9.57 -12.61 -17.25
CA SER A 58 -10.11 -11.24 -17.30
C SER A 58 -10.05 -10.48 -15.98
N ASN A 59 -9.74 -11.17 -14.86
CA ASN A 59 -9.69 -10.63 -13.51
C ASN A 59 -8.52 -11.23 -12.72
N ALA A 60 -7.35 -11.41 -13.35
CA ALA A 60 -6.17 -12.03 -12.75
C ALA A 60 -5.75 -11.35 -11.44
N ASP A 61 -5.67 -10.02 -11.43
CA ASP A 61 -5.26 -9.22 -10.27
C ASP A 61 -6.21 -9.38 -9.07
N ASP A 62 -7.53 -9.38 -9.32
CA ASP A 62 -8.52 -9.55 -8.26
C ASP A 62 -8.46 -10.97 -7.70
N LEU A 63 -8.30 -11.97 -8.56
CA LEU A 63 -8.18 -13.37 -8.16
C LEU A 63 -6.90 -13.60 -7.34
N GLU A 64 -5.78 -13.00 -7.73
CA GLU A 64 -4.52 -13.06 -6.99
C GLU A 64 -4.65 -12.45 -5.60
N LYS A 65 -5.29 -11.28 -5.49
CA LYS A 65 -5.56 -10.64 -4.19
C LYS A 65 -6.44 -11.51 -3.29
N ASP A 66 -7.51 -12.07 -3.84
CA ASP A 66 -8.44 -12.92 -3.10
C ASP A 66 -7.77 -14.21 -2.62
N LEU A 67 -6.97 -14.85 -3.47
CA LEU A 67 -6.21 -16.05 -3.13
C LEU A 67 -5.14 -15.76 -2.07
N THR A 68 -4.40 -14.67 -2.21
CA THR A 68 -3.39 -14.23 -1.24
C THR A 68 -4.04 -13.97 0.12
N LEU A 69 -5.17 -13.26 0.15
CA LEU A 69 -5.91 -13.00 1.37
C LEU A 69 -6.44 -14.29 2.02
N PHE A 70 -6.91 -15.23 1.21
CA PHE A 70 -7.37 -16.53 1.68
C PHE A 70 -6.20 -17.33 2.29
N GLU A 71 -5.05 -17.38 1.61
CA GLU A 71 -3.86 -18.07 2.08
C GLU A 71 -3.36 -17.46 3.41
N HIS A 72 -3.27 -16.14 3.51
CA HIS A 72 -2.90 -15.48 4.76
C HIS A 72 -3.85 -15.81 5.90
N LYS A 73 -5.15 -15.76 5.67
CA LYS A 73 -6.16 -16.16 6.69
C LYS A 73 -6.01 -17.60 7.10
N PHE A 74 -5.76 -18.51 6.15
CA PHE A 74 -5.53 -19.91 6.43
C PHE A 74 -4.27 -20.13 7.28
N LEU A 75 -3.13 -19.53 6.90
CA LEU A 75 -1.87 -19.64 7.62
C LEU A 75 -1.97 -19.13 9.07
N VAL A 76 -2.70 -18.03 9.28
CA VAL A 76 -3.01 -17.52 10.63
C VAL A 76 -3.88 -18.51 11.42
N THR A 77 -4.92 -19.05 10.79
CA THR A 77 -5.85 -19.98 11.45
C THR A 77 -5.16 -21.27 11.91
N VAL A 78 -4.20 -21.77 11.13
CA VAL A 78 -3.43 -22.97 11.49
C VAL A 78 -2.21 -22.65 12.38
N GLY A 79 -2.00 -21.38 12.75
CA GLY A 79 -0.93 -20.95 13.65
C GLY A 79 0.48 -20.99 13.04
N LEU A 80 0.60 -21.09 11.72
CA LEU A 80 1.89 -21.09 11.02
C LEU A 80 2.46 -19.68 10.83
N VAL A 81 1.61 -18.66 10.84
CA VAL A 81 1.97 -17.25 10.80
C VAL A 81 1.21 -16.53 11.89
N THR A 82 1.90 -15.72 12.67
CA THR A 82 1.25 -14.78 13.56
C THR A 82 0.84 -13.56 12.74
N ILE A 83 -0.38 -13.05 12.96
CA ILE A 83 -0.75 -11.74 12.44
C ILE A 83 0.30 -10.77 13.02
N PRO A 84 1.07 -10.06 12.20
CA PRO A 84 1.91 -8.99 12.73
C PRO A 84 0.99 -8.09 13.54
N GLU A 85 1.42 -7.65 14.72
CA GLU A 85 0.67 -6.67 15.55
C GLU A 85 0.39 -5.36 14.80
N ASN A 86 0.83 -5.27 13.56
CA ASN A 86 0.78 -4.15 12.63
C ASN A 86 -0.51 -3.98 11.82
N ILE A 87 -1.56 -4.79 12.00
CA ILE A 87 -2.86 -4.48 11.33
C ILE A 87 -3.49 -3.22 11.96
N GLU A 88 -3.26 -2.97 13.25
CA GLU A 88 -3.56 -1.67 13.84
C GLU A 88 -2.71 -0.56 13.18
N ASN A 89 -1.48 -0.87 12.76
CA ASN A 89 -0.60 0.07 12.08
C ASN A 89 -1.03 0.43 10.65
N GLU A 90 -1.70 -0.45 9.90
CA GLU A 90 -2.16 -0.08 8.53
C GLU A 90 -3.24 1.00 8.57
N ASN A 91 -4.24 0.84 9.44
CA ASN A 91 -5.24 1.87 9.65
C ASN A 91 -4.63 3.16 10.23
N GLN A 92 -3.70 3.03 11.17
CA GLN A 92 -2.99 4.19 11.73
C GLN A 92 -2.09 4.86 10.70
N ASN A 93 -1.37 4.10 9.87
CA ASN A 93 -0.56 4.65 8.78
C ASN A 93 -1.41 5.38 7.75
N PHE A 94 -2.58 4.82 7.40
CA PHE A 94 -3.54 5.49 6.53
C PHE A 94 -4.05 6.79 7.16
N LEU A 95 -4.46 6.76 8.44
CA LEU A 95 -4.89 7.95 9.15
C LEU A 95 -3.78 9.01 9.24
N ASN A 96 -2.53 8.60 9.44
CA ASN A 96 -1.39 9.52 9.46
C ASN A 96 -1.19 10.20 8.09
N LEU A 97 -1.40 9.50 6.97
CA LEU A 97 -1.40 10.11 5.63
C LEU A 97 -2.53 11.11 5.47
N ILE A 98 -3.74 10.77 5.94
CA ILE A 98 -4.90 11.69 5.93
C ILE A 98 -4.62 12.91 6.81
N TYR A 99 -4.09 12.75 8.03
CA TYR A 99 -3.73 13.87 8.89
C TYR A 99 -2.66 14.76 8.25
N SER A 100 -1.64 14.18 7.61
CA SER A 100 -0.61 14.92 6.89
C SER A 100 -1.21 15.74 5.74
N LEU A 101 -2.10 15.13 4.97
CA LEU A 101 -2.76 15.77 3.83
C LEU A 101 -3.65 16.94 4.28
N VAL A 102 -4.48 16.71 5.32
CA VAL A 102 -5.36 17.72 5.91
C VAL A 102 -4.56 18.86 6.53
N ALA A 103 -3.53 18.55 7.32
CA ALA A 103 -2.68 19.56 7.94
C ALA A 103 -1.92 20.40 6.89
N THR A 104 -1.50 19.78 5.79
CA THR A 104 -0.88 20.50 4.66
C THR A 104 -1.89 21.44 3.98
N MET A 105 -3.17 21.01 3.86
CA MET A 105 -4.23 21.85 3.32
C MET A 105 -4.48 23.07 4.22
N ILE A 106 -4.74 22.84 5.51
CA ILE A 106 -5.00 23.89 6.51
C ILE A 106 -3.83 24.90 6.62
N GLY A 107 -2.59 24.43 6.45
CA GLY A 107 -1.41 25.31 6.54
C GLY A 107 -0.91 25.85 5.19
N ALA A 108 -1.66 25.68 4.11
CA ALA A 108 -1.19 25.96 2.75
C ALA A 108 -0.85 27.44 2.52
N ASP A 109 -1.63 28.36 3.04
CA ASP A 109 -1.42 29.80 2.95
C ASP A 109 -0.50 30.38 4.05
N GLY A 110 -0.01 29.49 4.95
CA GLY A 110 0.84 29.84 6.09
C GLY A 110 0.07 30.31 7.32
N LYS A 111 -1.27 30.18 7.33
CA LYS A 111 -2.11 30.43 8.49
C LYS A 111 -2.84 29.13 8.83
N ILE A 112 -3.13 28.96 10.11
CA ILE A 112 -3.93 27.83 10.61
C ILE A 112 -5.19 28.41 11.23
N GLU A 113 -6.28 28.32 10.46
CA GLU A 113 -7.55 28.87 10.89
C GLU A 113 -8.34 27.89 11.74
N GLN A 114 -9.01 28.40 12.77
CA GLN A 114 -9.75 27.53 13.71
C GLN A 114 -10.97 26.88 13.06
N ASP A 115 -11.60 27.56 12.13
CA ASP A 115 -12.80 27.06 11.45
C ASP A 115 -12.48 25.89 10.52
N GLU A 116 -11.31 25.91 9.85
CA GLU A 116 -10.81 24.80 9.05
C GLU A 116 -10.52 23.56 9.93
N ILE A 117 -9.85 23.75 11.06
CA ILE A 117 -9.58 22.65 12.01
C ILE A 117 -10.90 22.03 12.49
N LEU A 118 -11.88 22.86 12.88
CA LEU A 118 -13.18 22.37 13.37
C LEU A 118 -13.96 21.65 12.27
N SER A 119 -13.91 22.12 11.04
CA SER A 119 -14.49 21.46 9.87
C SER A 119 -13.81 20.11 9.63
N ALA A 120 -12.47 20.08 9.60
CA ALA A 120 -11.70 18.86 9.43
C ALA A 120 -11.99 17.81 10.51
N GLU A 121 -12.09 18.21 11.77
CA GLU A 121 -12.44 17.34 12.89
C GLU A 121 -13.86 16.78 12.79
N SER A 122 -14.82 17.65 12.43
CA SER A 122 -16.23 17.27 12.32
C SER A 122 -16.46 16.25 11.21
N ILE A 123 -15.87 16.48 10.05
CA ILE A 123 -16.03 15.65 8.87
C ILE A 123 -15.19 14.39 9.01
N GLY A 124 -13.93 14.51 9.42
CA GLY A 124 -13.01 13.38 9.59
C GLY A 124 -13.55 12.29 10.50
N LYS A 125 -14.18 12.66 11.62
CA LYS A 125 -14.84 11.71 12.52
C LYS A 125 -16.01 10.95 11.89
N LYS A 126 -16.66 11.52 10.88
CA LYS A 126 -17.78 10.87 10.19
C LYS A 126 -17.30 9.90 9.11
N ILE A 127 -16.19 10.24 8.45
CA ILE A 127 -15.69 9.51 7.27
C ILE A 127 -14.71 8.42 7.70
N PHE A 128 -13.78 8.71 8.61
CA PHE A 128 -12.67 7.81 8.93
C PHE A 128 -12.86 7.14 10.29
N LYS A 129 -12.92 5.82 10.28
CA LYS A 129 -12.97 5.03 11.52
C LYS A 129 -11.65 5.18 12.29
N GLY A 130 -11.73 5.58 13.55
CA GLY A 130 -10.55 5.78 14.42
C GLY A 130 -9.91 7.16 14.28
N PHE A 131 -10.56 8.11 13.58
CA PHE A 131 -10.07 9.49 13.46
C PHE A 131 -9.96 10.16 14.84
N ASP A 132 -8.76 10.61 15.19
CA ASP A 132 -8.44 11.28 16.44
C ASP A 132 -8.13 12.77 16.20
N THR A 133 -8.91 13.63 16.84
CA THR A 133 -8.75 15.09 16.71
C THR A 133 -7.51 15.62 17.40
N VAL A 134 -7.01 14.93 18.43
CA VAL A 134 -5.77 15.32 19.10
C VAL A 134 -4.60 15.07 18.15
N GLU A 135 -4.59 13.93 17.47
CA GLU A 135 -3.58 13.62 16.47
C GLU A 135 -3.61 14.62 15.31
N LEU A 136 -4.80 14.94 14.75
CA LEU A 136 -4.88 15.95 13.69
C LEU A 136 -4.24 17.29 14.15
N ARG A 137 -4.57 17.76 15.35
CA ARG A 137 -3.98 19.00 15.88
C ARG A 137 -2.47 18.92 16.04
N ASN A 138 -1.95 17.73 16.45
CA ASN A 138 -0.52 17.50 16.51
C ASN A 138 0.14 17.66 15.14
N PHE A 139 -0.48 17.13 14.08
CA PHE A 139 0.01 17.30 12.71
C PHE A 139 -0.04 18.76 12.27
N CYS A 140 -1.12 19.48 12.52
CA CYS A 140 -1.23 20.92 12.22
C CYS A 140 -0.17 21.76 12.96
N ASN A 141 0.21 21.38 14.17
CA ASN A 141 1.25 22.07 14.95
C ASN A 141 2.69 21.75 14.52
N ASN A 142 2.89 20.74 13.64
CA ASN A 142 4.22 20.26 13.25
C ASN A 142 4.38 20.17 11.72
N LEU A 143 3.88 21.15 10.97
CA LEU A 143 3.88 21.18 9.49
C LEU A 143 5.27 20.94 8.89
N GLU A 144 6.34 21.42 9.52
CA GLU A 144 7.72 21.29 9.03
C GLU A 144 8.19 19.81 8.96
N THR A 145 7.55 18.92 9.71
CA THR A 145 7.93 17.49 9.76
C THR A 145 7.11 16.63 8.82
N LEU A 146 6.13 17.21 8.13
CA LEU A 146 5.22 16.46 7.26
C LEU A 146 5.94 15.95 6.01
N PRO A 147 5.52 14.78 5.49
CA PRO A 147 5.96 14.29 4.19
C PRO A 147 5.60 15.29 3.09
N LYS A 148 6.33 15.26 1.98
CA LYS A 148 5.98 16.07 0.82
C LYS A 148 4.61 15.66 0.27
N ILE A 149 3.80 16.64 -0.07
CA ILE A 149 2.43 16.40 -0.57
C ILE A 149 2.40 15.45 -1.79
N GLY A 150 3.37 15.57 -2.70
CA GLY A 150 3.47 14.68 -3.86
C GLY A 150 3.64 13.21 -3.47
N ASP A 151 4.47 12.92 -2.46
CA ASP A 151 4.70 11.55 -1.99
C ASP A 151 3.41 10.97 -1.36
N ILE A 152 2.62 11.80 -0.65
CA ILE A 152 1.33 11.40 -0.05
C ILE A 152 0.31 11.11 -1.16
N VAL A 153 0.21 12.00 -2.15
CA VAL A 153 -0.74 11.86 -3.28
C VAL A 153 -0.42 10.61 -4.10
N ASP A 154 0.85 10.35 -4.38
CA ASP A 154 1.28 9.15 -5.11
C ASP A 154 0.93 7.86 -4.34
N LEU A 155 1.17 7.83 -3.02
CA LEU A 155 0.82 6.69 -2.17
C LEU A 155 -0.69 6.45 -2.13
N LEU A 156 -1.49 7.49 -1.88
CA LEU A 156 -2.95 7.38 -1.86
C LEU A 156 -3.50 7.06 -3.25
N GLY A 157 -2.90 7.64 -4.30
CA GLY A 157 -3.27 7.41 -5.69
C GLY A 157 -3.12 5.95 -6.14
N THR A 158 -2.12 5.24 -5.61
CA THR A 158 -1.89 3.82 -5.90
C THR A 158 -2.68 2.88 -5.00
N ALA A 159 -2.96 3.28 -3.75
CA ALA A 159 -3.59 2.43 -2.74
C ALA A 159 -5.13 2.47 -2.78
N LEU A 160 -5.73 3.55 -3.28
CA LEU A 160 -7.16 3.81 -3.17
C LEU A 160 -7.91 3.60 -4.49
N LYS A 161 -9.18 3.19 -4.36
CA LYS A 161 -10.14 3.17 -5.48
C LYS A 161 -10.64 4.59 -5.78
N ASP A 162 -11.14 4.79 -6.98
CA ASP A 162 -11.57 6.13 -7.45
C ASP A 162 -12.67 6.75 -6.57
N ASP A 163 -13.59 5.94 -6.05
CA ASP A 163 -14.63 6.43 -5.13
C ASP A 163 -14.04 6.96 -3.81
N ASP A 164 -13.00 6.28 -3.28
CA ASP A 164 -12.33 6.70 -2.04
C ASP A 164 -11.50 7.96 -2.28
N LYS A 165 -10.83 8.06 -3.43
CA LYS A 165 -10.10 9.27 -3.85
C LYS A 165 -11.06 10.46 -3.95
N GLN A 166 -12.21 10.27 -4.56
CA GLN A 166 -13.24 11.32 -4.66
C GLN A 166 -13.76 11.75 -3.29
N ASN A 167 -13.92 10.82 -2.35
CA ASN A 167 -14.34 11.15 -0.98
C ASN A 167 -13.28 11.98 -0.25
N ILE A 168 -12.00 11.66 -0.41
CA ILE A 168 -10.90 12.43 0.16
C ILE A 168 -10.83 13.82 -0.48
N TYR A 169 -10.95 13.90 -1.79
CA TYR A 169 -10.99 15.19 -2.50
C TYR A 169 -12.12 16.08 -1.97
N ASN A 170 -13.34 15.55 -1.87
CA ASN A 170 -14.49 16.29 -1.35
C ASN A 170 -14.27 16.76 0.09
N TYR A 171 -13.62 15.91 0.91
CA TYR A 171 -13.27 16.25 2.28
C TYR A 171 -12.33 17.44 2.36
N LEU A 172 -11.27 17.45 1.53
CA LEU A 172 -10.32 18.55 1.48
C LEU A 172 -10.92 19.84 0.91
N ASP A 173 -11.77 19.72 -0.12
CA ASP A 173 -12.49 20.85 -0.69
C ASP A 173 -13.42 21.51 0.33
N GLU A 174 -14.09 20.72 1.17
CA GLU A 174 -14.97 21.22 2.24
C GLU A 174 -14.15 21.92 3.34
N ILE A 175 -12.95 21.44 3.66
CA ILE A 175 -12.06 22.10 4.62
C ILE A 175 -11.56 23.43 4.07
N ALA A 176 -11.05 23.45 2.86
CA ALA A 176 -10.50 24.64 2.22
C ALA A 176 -11.53 25.76 1.99
N ASN A 177 -12.82 25.42 2.00
CA ASN A 177 -13.91 26.40 1.90
C ASN A 177 -14.56 26.72 3.27
N ALA A 178 -14.03 26.21 4.39
CA ALA A 178 -14.70 26.29 5.70
C ALA A 178 -14.82 27.72 6.25
N ASP A 179 -13.86 28.56 5.99
CA ASP A 179 -13.85 29.97 6.39
C ASP A 179 -14.53 30.92 5.35
N GLY A 180 -14.78 30.38 4.13
CA GLY A 180 -15.40 31.11 3.01
C GLY A 180 -14.41 31.87 2.13
N ASP A 181 -13.08 31.73 2.36
CA ASP A 181 -12.02 32.32 1.54
C ASP A 181 -11.04 31.22 1.09
N LEU A 182 -11.10 30.84 -0.16
CA LEU A 182 -10.25 29.80 -0.73
C LEU A 182 -8.96 30.43 -1.28
N ALA A 183 -7.85 30.24 -0.60
CA ALA A 183 -6.54 30.75 -0.99
C ALA A 183 -6.02 30.12 -2.29
N ASP A 184 -5.13 30.81 -2.99
CA ASP A 184 -4.57 30.28 -4.25
C ASP A 184 -3.66 29.08 -4.02
N GLU A 185 -3.00 28.98 -2.87
CA GLU A 185 -2.20 27.85 -2.42
C GLU A 185 -3.06 26.61 -2.23
N GLU A 186 -4.23 26.74 -1.62
CA GLU A 186 -5.21 25.66 -1.40
C GLU A 186 -5.80 25.18 -2.73
N LYS A 187 -6.15 26.09 -3.63
CA LYS A 187 -6.58 25.75 -5.00
C LYS A 187 -5.53 24.92 -5.72
N ASN A 188 -4.25 25.29 -5.60
CA ASN A 188 -3.16 24.56 -6.23
C ASN A 188 -3.01 23.15 -5.64
N LEU A 189 -3.18 22.99 -4.31
CA LEU A 189 -3.18 21.67 -3.67
C LEU A 189 -4.36 20.81 -4.13
N LEU A 190 -5.57 21.36 -4.20
CA LEU A 190 -6.74 20.65 -4.71
C LEU A 190 -6.56 20.20 -6.16
N LEU A 191 -5.88 21.00 -6.99
CA LEU A 191 -5.56 20.62 -8.38
C LEU A 191 -4.52 19.50 -8.46
N LEU A 192 -3.60 19.41 -7.49
CA LEU A 192 -2.59 18.34 -7.44
C LEU A 192 -3.20 16.98 -7.04
N ILE A 193 -4.26 17.00 -6.22
CA ILE A 193 -4.91 15.81 -5.68
C ILE A 193 -5.98 15.25 -6.64
N LYS A 194 -6.46 16.04 -7.57
CA LYS A 194 -7.49 15.68 -8.55
C LYS A 194 -6.98 14.77 -9.66
#